data_0e6c0019b98f296a4e49180ff7185627
#
_entry.id   0e6c0019b98f296a4e49180ff7185627
#
_cell.length_a   1.000
_cell.length_b   1.000
_cell.length_c   1.000
_cell.angle_alpha   90.00
_cell.angle_beta   90.00
_cell.angle_gamma   90.00
#
_symmetry.space_group_name_H-M   'P 1'
#
loop_
_entity.id
_entity.type
_entity.pdbx_description
1 polymer ?
#
loop_
_entity_poly.entity_id
_entity_poly.type
_entity_poly.pdbx_seq_one_letter_code
_entity_poly.pdbx_strand_id
1 'polypeptide(L)'
;MITVAHGRHAHLACQEAGLSRMHGKPDTRLIVALDDPHIRSVAHPGSTVVECDSKTDALAIARARNRGAHHALDGGAEVLIFLDVDCIPSSSLVDDYLEAHRRAGGNTLLCGPVTYLAPSPGGYALDSIEELTDPHPARPLPAPGELMAGTDYDLFWSLSFAVSSQTWTRLGGFCEEYTGYGGEDTDFAAMAQAAGVPLTWMGGGHAYHQYHPVSNPPVEHLHDIVANSAVFRRRWGRWPMAGWLDCFERDGLLVRDGDQIIAR
;
A
#
# COMPACT_ATOMS: atom_id res chain seq x y z
N MET A 1 -5.70 3.83 -11.52
CA MET A 1 -5.44 2.98 -10.32
C MET A 1 -4.24 2.09 -10.58
N ILE A 2 -3.38 1.88 -9.58
CA ILE A 2 -2.08 1.19 -9.70
C ILE A 2 -2.02 0.05 -8.67
N THR A 3 -1.64 -1.15 -9.11
CA THR A 3 -1.34 -2.30 -8.27
C THR A 3 0.03 -2.85 -8.64
N VAL A 4 0.85 -3.17 -7.66
CA VAL A 4 2.08 -3.96 -7.85
C VAL A 4 1.75 -5.43 -7.57
N ALA A 5 2.18 -6.33 -8.45
CA ALA A 5 1.95 -7.75 -8.30
C ALA A 5 3.22 -8.57 -8.57
N HIS A 6 3.51 -9.49 -7.66
CA HIS A 6 4.51 -10.55 -7.76
C HIS A 6 3.92 -11.81 -7.15
N GLY A 7 3.85 -12.91 -7.89
CA GLY A 7 3.06 -14.05 -7.45
C GLY A 7 1.60 -13.63 -7.19
N ARG A 8 1.00 -14.10 -6.11
CA ARG A 8 -0.35 -13.65 -5.68
C ARG A 8 -1.42 -13.70 -6.78
N HIS A 9 -1.29 -14.58 -7.78
CA HIS A 9 -2.16 -14.64 -8.95
C HIS A 9 -3.64 -14.79 -8.59
N ALA A 10 -3.96 -15.62 -7.59
CA ALA A 10 -5.34 -15.79 -7.12
C ALA A 10 -5.89 -14.53 -6.46
N HIS A 11 -5.04 -13.80 -5.69
CA HIS A 11 -5.44 -12.54 -5.08
C HIS A 11 -5.70 -11.47 -6.14
N LEU A 12 -4.82 -11.37 -7.15
CA LEU A 12 -5.01 -10.47 -8.28
C LEU A 12 -6.30 -10.79 -9.03
N ALA A 13 -6.57 -12.06 -9.33
CA ALA A 13 -7.81 -12.46 -10.00
C ALA A 13 -9.06 -12.06 -9.20
N CYS A 14 -9.03 -12.21 -7.88
CA CYS A 14 -10.11 -11.79 -7.00
C CYS A 14 -10.25 -10.26 -6.94
N GLN A 15 -9.13 -9.51 -6.90
CA GLN A 15 -9.13 -8.05 -7.01
C GLN A 15 -9.73 -7.56 -8.33
N GLU A 16 -9.34 -8.13 -9.47
CA GLU A 16 -9.88 -7.78 -10.79
C GLU A 16 -11.38 -8.09 -10.89
N ALA A 17 -11.84 -9.20 -10.28
CA ALA A 17 -13.26 -9.51 -10.17
C ALA A 17 -14.01 -8.49 -9.30
N GLY A 18 -13.42 -8.02 -8.20
CA GLY A 18 -13.96 -6.92 -7.38
C GLY A 18 -14.06 -5.62 -8.18
N LEU A 19 -12.98 -5.24 -8.89
CA LEU A 19 -12.95 -4.07 -9.76
C LEU A 19 -14.05 -4.09 -10.82
N SER A 20 -14.38 -5.27 -11.37
CA SER A 20 -15.46 -5.40 -12.36
C SER A 20 -16.85 -5.05 -11.81
N ARG A 21 -17.03 -5.10 -10.49
CA ARG A 21 -18.29 -4.81 -9.76
C ARG A 21 -18.41 -3.37 -9.28
N MET A 22 -17.33 -2.57 -9.37
CA MET A 22 -17.37 -1.18 -8.93
C MET A 22 -18.35 -0.34 -9.74
N HIS A 23 -18.95 0.66 -9.11
CA HIS A 23 -19.83 1.63 -9.76
C HIS A 23 -19.01 2.55 -10.68
N GLY A 24 -18.09 3.34 -10.12
CA GLY A 24 -17.11 4.10 -10.87
C GLY A 24 -15.88 3.27 -11.18
N LYS A 25 -15.41 3.32 -12.43
CA LYS A 25 -14.18 2.64 -12.86
C LYS A 25 -13.03 3.63 -12.87
N PRO A 26 -11.79 3.21 -12.58
CA PRO A 26 -10.64 4.06 -12.87
C PRO A 26 -10.51 4.23 -14.39
N ASP A 27 -10.18 5.46 -14.85
CA ASP A 27 -9.92 5.72 -16.27
C ASP A 27 -8.79 4.83 -16.82
N THR A 28 -7.82 4.54 -15.96
CA THR A 28 -6.69 3.65 -16.28
C THR A 28 -6.45 2.69 -15.14
N ARG A 29 -6.41 1.40 -15.45
CA ARG A 29 -6.02 0.33 -14.54
C ARG A 29 -4.62 -0.16 -14.92
N LEU A 30 -3.64 0.07 -14.03
CA LEU A 30 -2.25 -0.36 -14.20
C LEU A 30 -1.93 -1.49 -13.22
N ILE A 31 -1.35 -2.55 -13.74
CA ILE A 31 -0.77 -3.64 -12.95
C ILE A 31 0.73 -3.67 -13.27
N VAL A 32 1.55 -3.41 -12.27
CA VAL A 32 3.00 -3.52 -12.41
C VAL A 32 3.40 -4.94 -12.08
N ALA A 33 3.80 -5.69 -13.09
CA ALA A 33 4.29 -7.06 -12.97
C ALA A 33 5.75 -7.02 -12.52
N LEU A 34 5.99 -7.23 -11.21
CA LEU A 34 7.32 -7.20 -10.62
C LEU A 34 7.93 -8.58 -10.68
N ASP A 35 8.97 -8.78 -11.52
CA ASP A 35 9.67 -10.06 -11.74
C ASP A 35 8.73 -11.26 -12.01
N ASP A 36 7.55 -11.00 -12.57
CA ASP A 36 6.54 -12.04 -12.79
C ASP A 36 5.77 -11.85 -14.11
N PRO A 37 6.25 -12.46 -15.19
CA PRO A 37 5.61 -12.35 -16.50
C PRO A 37 4.21 -13.03 -16.55
N HIS A 38 3.88 -13.93 -15.61
CA HIS A 38 2.58 -14.60 -15.56
C HIS A 38 1.44 -13.68 -15.17
N ILE A 39 1.72 -12.54 -14.53
CA ILE A 39 0.72 -11.52 -14.21
C ILE A 39 -0.11 -11.12 -15.43
N ARG A 40 0.52 -11.04 -16.61
CA ARG A 40 -0.17 -10.70 -17.86
C ARG A 40 -1.30 -11.69 -18.21
N SER A 41 -1.19 -12.94 -17.82
CA SER A 41 -2.22 -13.96 -18.08
C SER A 41 -3.38 -13.93 -17.11
N VAL A 42 -3.21 -13.28 -15.95
CA VAL A 42 -4.22 -13.16 -14.89
C VAL A 42 -4.93 -11.80 -14.97
N ALA A 43 -4.25 -10.78 -15.47
CA ALA A 43 -4.79 -9.43 -15.60
C ALA A 43 -6.05 -9.41 -16.50
N HIS A 44 -7.05 -8.61 -16.09
CA HIS A 44 -8.23 -8.38 -16.92
C HIS A 44 -7.83 -7.75 -18.27
N PRO A 45 -8.46 -8.10 -19.40
CA PRO A 45 -8.12 -7.58 -20.73
C PRO A 45 -8.14 -6.04 -20.85
N GLY A 46 -8.89 -5.35 -20.00
CA GLY A 46 -8.92 -3.88 -19.91
C GLY A 46 -7.81 -3.26 -19.07
N SER A 47 -6.99 -4.07 -18.39
CA SER A 47 -5.88 -3.59 -17.57
C SER A 47 -4.60 -3.47 -18.39
N THR A 48 -3.81 -2.43 -18.16
CA THR A 48 -2.49 -2.27 -18.74
C THR A 48 -1.45 -2.90 -17.82
N VAL A 49 -0.69 -3.88 -18.33
CA VAL A 49 0.39 -4.53 -17.58
C VAL A 49 1.73 -3.88 -17.94
N VAL A 50 2.40 -3.35 -16.92
CA VAL A 50 3.72 -2.71 -17.01
C VAL A 50 4.74 -3.63 -16.34
N GLU A 51 5.77 -4.04 -17.06
CA GLU A 51 6.82 -4.89 -16.51
C GLU A 51 7.83 -4.07 -15.70
N CYS A 52 8.29 -4.63 -14.59
CA CYS A 52 9.31 -4.05 -13.71
C CYS A 52 10.21 -5.14 -13.16
N ASP A 53 11.52 -4.93 -13.24
CA ASP A 53 12.52 -5.84 -12.70
C ASP A 53 13.10 -5.27 -11.40
N SER A 54 13.28 -6.10 -10.36
CA SER A 54 13.89 -5.72 -9.08
C SER A 54 15.36 -5.35 -9.22
N LYS A 55 16.08 -5.93 -10.19
CA LYS A 55 17.54 -5.86 -10.38
C LYS A 55 18.37 -6.53 -9.28
N THR A 56 17.74 -7.06 -8.26
CA THR A 56 18.34 -7.77 -7.14
C THR A 56 17.48 -8.98 -6.78
N ASP A 57 17.96 -9.85 -5.90
CA ASP A 57 17.18 -11.01 -5.43
C ASP A 57 16.01 -10.62 -4.52
N ALA A 58 16.03 -9.40 -3.94
CA ALA A 58 14.95 -8.87 -3.12
C ALA A 58 13.95 -8.06 -3.96
N LEU A 59 12.65 -8.21 -3.69
CA LEU A 59 11.58 -7.52 -4.41
C LEU A 59 11.68 -5.99 -4.24
N ALA A 60 11.67 -5.26 -5.34
CA ALA A 60 11.76 -3.80 -5.36
C ALA A 60 10.36 -3.15 -5.45
N ILE A 61 9.52 -3.33 -4.40
CA ILE A 61 8.13 -2.85 -4.36
C ILE A 61 8.06 -1.33 -4.53
N ALA A 62 8.91 -0.57 -3.84
CA ALA A 62 9.01 0.88 -3.96
C ALA A 62 9.24 1.31 -5.42
N ARG A 63 10.19 0.68 -6.10
CA ARG A 63 10.48 0.91 -7.51
C ARG A 63 9.31 0.56 -8.42
N ALA A 64 8.64 -0.55 -8.15
CA ALA A 64 7.47 -0.96 -8.93
C ALA A 64 6.30 0.04 -8.77
N ARG A 65 6.04 0.55 -7.56
CA ARG A 65 5.06 1.62 -7.34
C ARG A 65 5.44 2.89 -8.11
N ASN A 66 6.72 3.29 -8.09
CA ASN A 66 7.20 4.43 -8.87
C ASN A 66 7.03 4.21 -10.38
N ARG A 67 7.33 3.02 -10.87
CA ARG A 67 7.16 2.65 -12.28
C ARG A 67 5.70 2.79 -12.73
N GLY A 68 4.76 2.29 -11.90
CA GLY A 68 3.33 2.43 -12.16
C GLY A 68 2.88 3.90 -12.14
N ALA A 69 3.36 4.68 -11.16
CA ALA A 69 3.07 6.11 -11.07
C ALA A 69 3.58 6.88 -12.29
N HIS A 70 4.83 6.67 -12.70
CA HIS A 70 5.39 7.32 -13.89
C HIS A 70 4.55 7.02 -15.14
N HIS A 71 4.17 5.75 -15.35
CA HIS A 71 3.33 5.37 -16.49
C HIS A 71 1.95 6.08 -16.45
N ALA A 72 1.34 6.20 -15.26
CA ALA A 72 0.08 6.92 -15.10
C ALA A 72 0.22 8.41 -15.38
N LEU A 73 1.29 9.04 -14.89
CA LEU A 73 1.59 10.47 -15.10
C LEU A 73 1.87 10.78 -16.57
N ASP A 74 2.62 9.93 -17.26
CA ASP A 74 2.87 10.05 -18.71
C ASP A 74 1.57 9.96 -19.51
N GLY A 75 0.57 9.23 -18.98
CA GLY A 75 -0.79 9.17 -19.51
C GLY A 75 -1.71 10.32 -19.10
N GLY A 76 -1.20 11.31 -18.33
CA GLY A 76 -1.95 12.49 -17.92
C GLY A 76 -2.85 12.28 -16.70
N ALA A 77 -2.60 11.26 -15.87
CA ALA A 77 -3.38 11.02 -14.67
C ALA A 77 -3.27 12.18 -13.67
N GLU A 78 -4.40 12.68 -13.17
CA GLU A 78 -4.47 13.75 -12.16
C GLU A 78 -4.45 13.20 -10.74
N VAL A 79 -5.01 12.00 -10.54
CA VAL A 79 -5.08 11.30 -9.25
C VAL A 79 -4.54 9.90 -9.40
N LEU A 80 -3.61 9.54 -8.52
CA LEU A 80 -3.05 8.20 -8.42
C LEU A 80 -3.71 7.50 -7.23
N ILE A 81 -4.37 6.38 -7.48
CA ILE A 81 -4.92 5.50 -6.45
C ILE A 81 -4.09 4.23 -6.44
N PHE A 82 -3.44 3.94 -5.32
CA PHE A 82 -2.70 2.70 -5.11
C PHE A 82 -3.56 1.71 -4.32
N LEU A 83 -3.56 0.47 -4.76
CA LEU A 83 -4.27 -0.63 -4.11
C LEU A 83 -3.40 -1.87 -4.17
N ASP A 84 -3.03 -2.43 -3.03
CA ASP A 84 -2.20 -3.63 -2.97
C ASP A 84 -2.92 -4.84 -3.59
N VAL A 85 -2.15 -5.76 -4.18
CA VAL A 85 -2.67 -6.89 -4.98
C VAL A 85 -3.63 -7.80 -4.24
N ASP A 86 -3.50 -7.88 -2.92
CA ASP A 86 -4.37 -8.66 -2.03
C ASP A 86 -5.55 -7.88 -1.45
N CYS A 87 -5.77 -6.65 -1.90
CA CYS A 87 -6.92 -5.85 -1.50
C CYS A 87 -8.04 -5.90 -2.55
N ILE A 88 -9.22 -6.36 -2.15
CA ILE A 88 -10.45 -6.28 -2.95
C ILE A 88 -11.09 -4.92 -2.68
N PRO A 89 -11.40 -4.10 -3.70
CA PRO A 89 -12.07 -2.82 -3.48
C PRO A 89 -13.54 -2.98 -3.14
N SER A 90 -14.08 -2.05 -2.33
CA SER A 90 -15.53 -1.84 -2.23
C SER A 90 -16.11 -1.35 -3.56
N SER A 91 -17.41 -1.45 -3.71
CA SER A 91 -18.11 -1.03 -4.95
C SER A 91 -17.94 0.47 -5.26
N SER A 92 -17.68 1.31 -4.26
CA SER A 92 -17.54 2.77 -4.37
C SER A 92 -16.10 3.29 -4.25
N LEU A 93 -15.07 2.41 -4.13
CA LEU A 93 -13.71 2.84 -3.77
C LEU A 93 -13.15 3.98 -4.63
N VAL A 94 -13.30 3.92 -5.96
CA VAL A 94 -12.77 4.97 -6.85
C VAL A 94 -13.56 6.27 -6.69
N ASP A 95 -14.90 6.19 -6.67
CA ASP A 95 -15.76 7.37 -6.51
C ASP A 95 -15.49 8.08 -5.19
N ASP A 96 -15.35 7.32 -4.10
CA ASP A 96 -15.07 7.86 -2.77
C ASP A 96 -13.68 8.55 -2.70
N TYR A 97 -12.63 7.95 -3.31
CA TYR A 97 -11.33 8.59 -3.39
C TYR A 97 -11.35 9.87 -4.21
N LEU A 98 -12.04 9.90 -5.34
CA LEU A 98 -12.14 11.10 -6.19
C LEU A 98 -12.92 12.21 -5.48
N GLU A 99 -14.02 11.89 -4.80
CA GLU A 99 -14.77 12.86 -4.01
C GLU A 99 -13.96 13.39 -2.82
N ALA A 100 -13.26 12.49 -2.09
CA ALA A 100 -12.38 12.87 -0.99
C ALA A 100 -11.24 13.77 -1.50
N HIS A 101 -10.64 13.46 -2.63
CA HIS A 101 -9.59 14.26 -3.26
C HIS A 101 -10.08 15.68 -3.58
N ARG A 102 -11.26 15.79 -4.23
CA ARG A 102 -11.86 17.07 -4.58
C ARG A 102 -12.13 17.93 -3.34
N ARG A 103 -12.66 17.32 -2.27
CA ARG A 103 -12.99 18.02 -1.00
C ARG A 103 -11.75 18.43 -0.21
N ALA A 104 -10.71 17.62 -0.24
CA ALA A 104 -9.44 17.92 0.44
C ALA A 104 -8.56 18.94 -0.30
N GLY A 105 -8.94 19.38 -1.51
CA GLY A 105 -8.18 20.34 -2.29
C GLY A 105 -6.90 19.80 -2.91
N GLY A 106 -6.76 18.48 -3.01
CA GLY A 106 -5.71 17.80 -3.78
C GLY A 106 -4.32 17.69 -3.14
N ASN A 107 -3.98 18.54 -2.17
CA ASN A 107 -2.65 18.53 -1.52
C ASN A 107 -2.67 17.70 -0.22
N THR A 108 -2.95 16.42 -0.33
CA THR A 108 -2.99 15.51 0.83
C THR A 108 -2.68 14.09 0.43
N LEU A 109 -2.25 13.28 1.39
CA LEU A 109 -2.14 11.83 1.31
C LEU A 109 -3.45 11.24 1.87
N LEU A 110 -4.32 10.73 1.00
CA LEU A 110 -5.63 10.17 1.36
C LEU A 110 -5.51 8.69 1.67
N CYS A 111 -6.04 8.26 2.81
CA CYS A 111 -6.04 6.86 3.23
C CYS A 111 -7.46 6.36 3.50
N GLY A 112 -7.89 5.36 2.75
CA GLY A 112 -9.14 4.66 2.97
C GLY A 112 -9.05 3.59 4.07
N PRO A 113 -10.18 3.15 4.63
CA PRO A 113 -10.23 2.08 5.60
C PRO A 113 -9.91 0.72 4.98
N VAL A 114 -9.34 -0.18 5.78
CA VAL A 114 -9.00 -1.54 5.38
C VAL A 114 -9.52 -2.53 6.41
N THR A 115 -10.19 -3.59 5.92
CA THR A 115 -10.55 -4.79 6.70
C THR A 115 -9.61 -5.92 6.35
N TYR A 116 -9.03 -6.58 7.35
CA TYR A 116 -8.29 -7.82 7.16
C TYR A 116 -9.25 -8.99 7.24
N LEU A 117 -9.48 -9.64 6.10
CA LEU A 117 -10.44 -10.74 5.99
C LEU A 117 -9.93 -12.01 6.68
N ALA A 118 -10.84 -12.75 7.30
CA ALA A 118 -10.55 -14.08 7.83
C ALA A 118 -10.27 -15.08 6.68
N PRO A 119 -9.57 -16.21 6.98
CA PRO A 119 -9.37 -17.28 6.01
C PRO A 119 -10.69 -17.75 5.40
N SER A 120 -10.76 -17.84 4.07
CA SER A 120 -11.91 -18.36 3.33
C SER A 120 -11.45 -19.36 2.26
N PRO A 121 -11.42 -20.67 2.58
CA PRO A 121 -10.95 -21.70 1.62
C PRO A 121 -11.76 -21.75 0.33
N GLY A 122 -13.02 -21.32 0.35
CA GLY A 122 -13.89 -21.23 -0.83
C GLY A 122 -13.82 -19.92 -1.59
N GLY A 123 -12.92 -19.01 -1.20
CA GLY A 123 -12.88 -17.63 -1.69
C GLY A 123 -13.91 -16.73 -1.02
N TYR A 124 -13.99 -15.48 -1.45
CA TYR A 124 -14.89 -14.47 -0.89
C TYR A 124 -16.08 -14.22 -1.81
N ALA A 125 -17.29 -14.15 -1.23
CA ALA A 125 -18.50 -13.79 -1.95
C ALA A 125 -18.50 -12.28 -2.22
N LEU A 126 -18.07 -11.89 -3.43
CA LEU A 126 -17.86 -10.48 -3.78
C LEU A 126 -19.13 -9.63 -3.76
N ASP A 127 -20.31 -10.26 -3.97
CA ASP A 127 -21.58 -9.55 -3.97
C ASP A 127 -22.03 -9.13 -2.54
N SER A 128 -21.46 -9.74 -1.51
CA SER A 128 -21.73 -9.43 -0.09
C SER A 128 -20.46 -9.14 0.70
N ILE A 129 -19.36 -8.80 0.05
CA ILE A 129 -18.08 -8.57 0.74
C ILE A 129 -18.17 -7.42 1.74
N GLU A 130 -19.02 -6.43 1.48
CA GLU A 130 -19.22 -5.28 2.36
C GLU A 130 -19.90 -5.67 3.70
N GLU A 131 -20.54 -6.84 3.79
CA GLU A 131 -21.06 -7.40 5.04
C GLU A 131 -19.94 -7.86 6.00
N LEU A 132 -18.72 -8.06 5.46
CA LEU A 132 -17.52 -8.44 6.22
C LEU A 132 -16.75 -7.23 6.75
N THR A 133 -17.28 -6.02 6.64
CA THR A 133 -16.59 -4.79 7.04
C THR A 133 -16.29 -4.78 8.54
N ASP A 134 -15.01 -4.87 8.87
CA ASP A 134 -14.46 -4.79 10.23
C ASP A 134 -13.08 -4.06 10.14
N PRO A 135 -13.09 -2.72 10.11
CA PRO A 135 -11.88 -1.93 9.91
C PRO A 135 -10.84 -2.16 11.00
N HIS A 136 -9.57 -2.16 10.60
CA HIS A 136 -8.46 -2.37 11.54
C HIS A 136 -8.46 -1.30 12.65
N PRO A 137 -8.52 -1.70 13.95
CA PRO A 137 -8.78 -0.78 15.07
C PRO A 137 -7.65 0.22 15.35
N ALA A 138 -6.44 0.00 14.82
CA ALA A 138 -5.33 0.94 15.00
C ALA A 138 -5.47 2.23 14.16
N ARG A 139 -6.36 2.24 13.14
CA ARG A 139 -6.52 3.38 12.22
C ARG A 139 -7.84 4.10 12.46
N PRO A 140 -7.85 5.45 12.36
CA PRO A 140 -9.10 6.20 12.44
C PRO A 140 -10.11 5.76 11.37
N LEU A 141 -11.38 5.73 11.74
CA LEU A 141 -12.49 5.41 10.85
C LEU A 141 -13.52 6.55 10.86
N PRO A 142 -13.38 7.56 10.02
CA PRO A 142 -14.43 8.57 9.83
C PRO A 142 -15.71 7.93 9.28
N ALA A 143 -16.86 8.57 9.51
CA ALA A 143 -18.11 8.12 8.89
C ALA A 143 -18.03 8.25 7.35
N PRO A 144 -18.81 7.44 6.59
CA PRO A 144 -18.82 7.54 5.13
C PRO A 144 -18.95 8.97 4.62
N GLY A 145 -18.06 9.38 3.74
CA GLY A 145 -17.96 10.74 3.20
C GLY A 145 -17.30 11.76 4.13
N GLU A 146 -16.91 11.42 5.35
CA GLU A 146 -16.16 12.33 6.22
C GLU A 146 -14.65 12.26 5.96
N LEU A 147 -13.95 13.35 6.28
CA LEU A 147 -12.50 13.46 6.23
C LEU A 147 -11.98 13.85 7.62
N MET A 148 -10.93 13.15 8.08
CA MET A 148 -10.30 13.41 9.36
C MET A 148 -8.80 13.62 9.17
N ALA A 149 -8.24 14.69 9.74
CA ALA A 149 -6.81 14.93 9.72
C ALA A 149 -6.06 13.84 10.52
N GLY A 150 -5.05 13.25 9.90
CA GLY A 150 -4.14 12.32 10.54
C GLY A 150 -2.94 13.06 11.16
N THR A 151 -2.57 12.68 12.38
CA THR A 151 -1.41 13.24 13.08
C THR A 151 -0.28 12.22 13.21
N ASP A 152 -0.61 10.94 13.19
CA ASP A 152 0.35 9.85 13.27
C ASP A 152 0.59 9.26 11.86
N TYR A 153 1.71 9.66 11.25
CA TYR A 153 2.10 9.20 9.93
C TYR A 153 2.62 7.76 9.92
N ASP A 154 2.99 7.18 11.05
CA ASP A 154 3.41 5.78 11.13
C ASP A 154 2.22 4.81 10.93
N LEU A 155 0.98 5.30 10.99
CA LEU A 155 -0.22 4.55 10.63
C LEU A 155 -0.54 4.57 9.12
N PHE A 156 0.25 5.27 8.31
CA PHE A 156 0.16 5.15 6.86
C PHE A 156 0.70 3.79 6.43
N TRP A 157 -0.20 2.91 6.07
CA TRP A 157 0.10 1.64 5.43
C TRP A 157 -0.37 1.74 3.99
N SER A 158 0.49 1.51 3.04
CA SER A 158 0.23 1.76 1.62
C SER A 158 -0.74 0.79 0.94
N LEU A 159 -1.50 0.02 1.72
CA LEU A 159 -2.48 -0.97 1.24
C LEU A 159 -3.54 -0.39 0.29
N SER A 160 -4.05 0.80 0.65
CA SER A 160 -5.02 1.57 -0.13
C SER A 160 -4.86 3.05 0.18
N PHE A 161 -4.44 3.84 -0.81
CA PHE A 161 -4.29 5.28 -0.66
C PHE A 161 -4.40 6.01 -1.99
N ALA A 162 -4.64 7.32 -1.93
CA ALA A 162 -4.61 8.17 -3.11
C ALA A 162 -3.81 9.45 -2.87
N VAL A 163 -3.25 9.98 -3.95
CA VAL A 163 -2.49 11.22 -3.98
C VAL A 163 -2.64 11.90 -5.33
N SER A 164 -2.64 13.25 -5.39
CA SER A 164 -2.62 13.95 -6.68
C SER A 164 -1.29 13.79 -7.40
N SER A 165 -1.30 13.89 -8.72
CA SER A 165 -0.10 13.93 -9.55
C SER A 165 0.88 15.01 -9.12
N GLN A 166 0.35 16.19 -8.74
CA GLN A 166 1.15 17.32 -8.25
C GLN A 166 1.83 16.99 -6.92
N THR A 167 1.08 16.42 -5.95
CA THR A 167 1.63 16.02 -4.64
C THR A 167 2.64 14.89 -4.81
N TRP A 168 2.34 13.89 -5.65
CA TRP A 168 3.27 12.82 -5.96
C TRP A 168 4.60 13.34 -6.51
N THR A 169 4.54 14.23 -7.51
CA THR A 169 5.74 14.84 -8.12
C THR A 169 6.54 15.64 -7.11
N ARG A 170 5.87 16.37 -6.21
CA ARG A 170 6.50 17.12 -5.12
C ARG A 170 7.22 16.22 -4.13
N LEU A 171 6.66 15.05 -3.81
CA LEU A 171 7.26 14.06 -2.91
C LEU A 171 8.40 13.28 -3.57
N GLY A 172 8.37 13.11 -4.89
CA GLY A 172 9.38 12.39 -5.65
C GLY A 172 9.19 10.86 -5.68
N GLY A 173 8.06 10.35 -5.20
CA GLY A 173 7.75 8.92 -5.15
C GLY A 173 8.36 8.21 -3.93
N PHE A 174 8.33 6.87 -3.95
CA PHE A 174 8.94 6.03 -2.91
C PHE A 174 10.46 5.99 -3.03
N CYS A 175 11.16 5.91 -1.92
CA CYS A 175 12.62 5.71 -1.90
C CYS A 175 12.96 4.29 -2.36
N GLU A 176 13.73 4.16 -3.46
CA GLU A 176 14.06 2.88 -4.06
C GLU A 176 15.24 2.14 -3.36
N GLU A 177 15.78 2.72 -2.28
CA GLU A 177 16.75 2.00 -1.44
C GLU A 177 16.09 0.88 -0.63
N TYR A 178 14.76 0.93 -0.43
CA TYR A 178 14.01 -0.12 0.25
C TYR A 178 13.76 -1.28 -0.71
N THR A 179 14.16 -2.47 -0.29
CA THR A 179 13.94 -3.73 -1.02
C THR A 179 13.44 -4.82 -0.08
N GLY A 180 12.75 -5.82 -0.60
CA GLY A 180 12.09 -6.83 0.21
C GLY A 180 10.89 -6.26 0.95
N TYR A 181 10.76 -6.52 2.25
CA TYR A 181 9.58 -6.25 3.04
C TYR A 181 9.79 -5.13 4.06
N GLY A 182 8.90 -4.13 4.03
CA GLY A 182 8.70 -3.13 5.11
C GLY A 182 9.59 -1.91 5.01
N GLY A 183 9.09 -0.80 5.55
CA GLY A 183 9.78 0.47 5.70
C GLY A 183 9.58 1.48 4.57
N GLU A 184 9.28 1.04 3.34
CA GLU A 184 9.08 1.94 2.21
C GLU A 184 7.85 2.83 2.36
N ASP A 185 6.77 2.29 2.94
CA ASP A 185 5.53 3.02 3.21
C ASP A 185 5.71 4.02 4.36
N THR A 186 6.35 3.59 5.45
CA THR A 186 6.68 4.47 6.59
C THR A 186 7.60 5.61 6.15
N ASP A 187 8.56 5.34 5.25
CA ASP A 187 9.44 6.37 4.66
C ASP A 187 8.65 7.37 3.80
N PHE A 188 7.75 6.86 2.95
CA PHE A 188 6.91 7.73 2.11
C PHE A 188 6.02 8.65 2.95
N ALA A 189 5.46 8.14 4.05
CA ALA A 189 4.70 8.93 5.00
C ALA A 189 5.57 9.97 5.73
N ALA A 190 6.79 9.60 6.13
CA ALA A 190 7.75 10.53 6.75
C ALA A 190 8.16 11.65 5.77
N MET A 191 8.36 11.32 4.48
CA MET A 191 8.60 12.33 3.44
C MET A 191 7.40 13.28 3.28
N ALA A 192 6.17 12.75 3.28
CA ALA A 192 4.97 13.57 3.23
C ALA A 192 4.88 14.53 4.42
N GLN A 193 5.15 14.04 5.64
CA GLN A 193 5.19 14.84 6.84
C GLN A 193 6.25 15.96 6.77
N ALA A 194 7.46 15.62 6.38
CA ALA A 194 8.56 16.58 6.23
C ALA A 194 8.29 17.64 5.16
N ALA A 195 7.59 17.27 4.08
CA ALA A 195 7.14 18.18 3.04
C ALA A 195 5.89 19.00 3.42
N GLY A 196 5.30 18.81 4.60
CA GLY A 196 4.06 19.47 5.00
C GLY A 196 2.84 19.06 4.15
N VAL A 197 2.83 17.83 3.65
CA VAL A 197 1.66 17.22 2.99
C VAL A 197 0.81 16.57 4.07
N PRO A 198 -0.44 17.01 4.28
CA PRO A 198 -1.32 16.42 5.29
C PRO A 198 -1.59 14.94 5.04
N LEU A 199 -1.69 14.17 6.11
CA LEU A 199 -2.30 12.84 6.10
C LEU A 199 -3.80 13.02 6.38
N THR A 200 -4.65 12.40 5.57
CA THR A 200 -6.11 12.51 5.72
C THR A 200 -6.73 11.10 5.66
N TRP A 201 -7.41 10.74 6.73
CA TRP A 201 -8.26 9.56 6.77
C TRP A 201 -9.60 9.87 6.15
N MET A 202 -10.12 8.98 5.32
CA MET A 202 -11.42 9.14 4.69
C MET A 202 -12.36 8.01 5.10
N GLY A 203 -13.63 8.34 5.27
CA GLY A 203 -14.70 7.36 5.41
C GLY A 203 -15.27 6.99 4.04
N GLY A 204 -15.47 5.69 3.81
CA GLY A 204 -15.79 5.14 2.49
C GLY A 204 -14.52 4.67 1.76
N GLY A 205 -14.67 4.18 0.52
CA GLY A 205 -13.54 3.68 -0.26
C GLY A 205 -12.83 2.50 0.39
N HIS A 206 -13.61 1.58 0.96
CA HIS A 206 -13.09 0.47 1.75
C HIS A 206 -12.32 -0.53 0.89
N ALA A 207 -11.19 -1.04 1.42
CA ALA A 207 -10.43 -2.13 0.85
C ALA A 207 -10.48 -3.36 1.77
N TYR A 208 -10.66 -4.54 1.19
CA TYR A 208 -10.77 -5.81 1.91
C TYR A 208 -9.51 -6.63 1.63
N HIS A 209 -8.58 -6.65 2.59
CA HIS A 209 -7.32 -7.37 2.47
C HIS A 209 -7.58 -8.88 2.62
N GLN A 210 -7.34 -9.61 1.55
CA GLN A 210 -7.53 -11.06 1.46
C GLN A 210 -6.52 -11.76 2.38
N TYR A 211 -7.01 -12.79 3.08
CA TYR A 211 -6.15 -13.55 3.97
C TYR A 211 -5.01 -14.23 3.22
N HIS A 212 -3.84 -14.12 3.80
CA HIS A 212 -2.72 -15.01 3.53
C HIS A 212 -1.94 -15.26 4.85
N PRO A 213 -1.30 -16.42 4.99
CA PRO A 213 -0.47 -16.70 6.17
C PRO A 213 0.64 -15.66 6.31
N VAL A 214 0.77 -15.10 7.50
CA VAL A 214 1.85 -14.20 7.90
C VAL A 214 2.04 -14.33 9.41
N SER A 215 3.29 -14.31 9.87
CA SER A 215 3.60 -14.26 11.31
C SER A 215 3.40 -12.84 11.86
N ASN A 216 3.14 -12.75 13.16
CA ASN A 216 3.06 -11.45 13.84
C ASN A 216 3.93 -11.48 15.13
N PRO A 217 5.11 -10.84 15.14
CA PRO A 217 5.73 -10.08 14.03
C PRO A 217 6.17 -10.98 12.86
N PRO A 218 6.36 -10.42 11.66
CA PRO A 218 6.67 -11.18 10.45
C PRO A 218 8.14 -11.65 10.42
N VAL A 219 8.42 -12.71 11.17
CA VAL A 219 9.78 -13.27 11.35
C VAL A 219 10.41 -13.77 10.05
N GLU A 220 9.59 -14.19 9.10
CA GLU A 220 10.00 -14.60 7.76
C GLU A 220 10.66 -13.48 6.94
N HIS A 221 10.43 -12.23 7.34
CA HIS A 221 10.98 -11.02 6.72
C HIS A 221 12.00 -10.29 7.60
N LEU A 222 12.52 -10.96 8.66
CA LEU A 222 13.43 -10.33 9.63
C LEU A 222 14.62 -9.62 8.97
N HIS A 223 15.27 -10.27 8.01
CA HIS A 223 16.45 -9.70 7.35
C HIS A 223 16.13 -8.44 6.53
N ASP A 224 15.02 -8.46 5.81
CA ASP A 224 14.54 -7.30 5.05
C ASP A 224 14.20 -6.13 6.00
N ILE A 225 13.44 -6.43 7.07
CA ILE A 225 13.04 -5.44 8.07
C ILE A 225 14.25 -4.81 8.74
N VAL A 226 15.27 -5.61 9.08
CA VAL A 226 16.52 -5.11 9.68
C VAL A 226 17.27 -4.21 8.70
N ALA A 227 17.45 -4.65 7.45
CA ALA A 227 18.13 -3.85 6.41
C ALA A 227 17.40 -2.53 6.14
N ASN A 228 16.07 -2.60 5.94
CA ASN A 228 15.23 -1.44 5.68
C ASN A 228 15.13 -0.50 6.89
N SER A 229 15.16 -1.03 8.13
CA SER A 229 15.24 -0.20 9.34
C SER A 229 16.53 0.60 9.43
N ALA A 230 17.66 0.04 8.97
CA ALA A 230 18.92 0.77 8.90
C ALA A 230 18.88 1.92 7.87
N VAL A 231 18.22 1.69 6.70
CA VAL A 231 17.96 2.75 5.71
C VAL A 231 17.13 3.86 6.35
N PHE A 232 16.03 3.51 6.99
CA PHE A 232 15.12 4.47 7.63
C PHE A 232 15.83 5.27 8.73
N ARG A 233 16.59 4.60 9.61
CA ARG A 233 17.37 5.25 10.68
C ARG A 233 18.35 6.29 10.14
N ARG A 234 19.06 5.95 9.06
CA ARG A 234 19.99 6.86 8.38
C ARG A 234 19.29 8.10 7.83
N ARG A 235 18.08 7.94 7.29
CA ARG A 235 17.30 9.02 6.66
C ARG A 235 16.61 9.92 7.68
N TRP A 236 16.05 9.32 8.75
CA TRP A 236 15.11 10.01 9.66
C TRP A 236 15.58 10.11 11.11
N GLY A 237 16.71 9.52 11.49
CA GLY A 237 17.25 9.58 12.84
C GLY A 237 16.46 8.82 13.90
N ARG A 238 15.46 8.03 13.53
CA ARG A 238 14.63 7.17 14.40
C ARG A 238 14.43 5.79 13.79
N TRP A 239 14.02 4.82 14.60
CA TRP A 239 13.67 3.48 14.10
C TRP A 239 12.22 3.45 13.59
N PRO A 240 11.95 2.79 12.45
CA PRO A 240 10.57 2.52 11.99
C PRO A 240 10.02 1.27 12.66
N MET A 241 8.74 0.97 12.48
CA MET A 241 8.12 -0.32 12.87
C MET A 241 8.49 -0.75 14.30
N ALA A 242 8.50 0.20 15.25
CA ALA A 242 9.03 0.01 16.60
C ALA A 242 8.46 -1.24 17.29
N GLY A 243 7.16 -1.53 17.12
CA GLY A 243 6.52 -2.71 17.72
C GLY A 243 7.12 -4.03 17.26
N TRP A 244 7.45 -4.15 15.97
CA TRP A 244 8.10 -5.37 15.43
C TRP A 244 9.55 -5.47 15.91
N LEU A 245 10.30 -4.37 15.84
CA LEU A 245 11.69 -4.36 16.29
C LEU A 245 11.81 -4.69 17.77
N ASP A 246 10.91 -4.17 18.62
CA ASP A 246 10.87 -4.49 20.06
C ASP A 246 10.54 -5.97 20.31
N CYS A 247 9.62 -6.55 19.53
CA CYS A 247 9.34 -7.99 19.61
C CYS A 247 10.55 -8.82 19.19
N PHE A 248 11.18 -8.51 18.06
CA PHE A 248 12.35 -9.24 17.58
C PHE A 248 13.53 -9.16 18.55
N GLU A 249 13.75 -7.99 19.17
CA GLU A 249 14.82 -7.80 20.16
C GLU A 249 14.54 -8.60 21.44
N ARG A 250 13.30 -8.54 21.97
CA ARG A 250 12.86 -9.34 23.12
C ARG A 250 13.02 -10.84 22.87
N ASP A 251 12.73 -11.29 21.62
CA ASP A 251 12.80 -12.70 21.24
C ASP A 251 14.24 -13.12 20.85
N GLY A 252 15.23 -12.20 20.97
CA GLY A 252 16.64 -12.45 20.73
C GLY A 252 17.04 -12.58 19.26
N LEU A 253 16.16 -12.19 18.33
CA LEU A 253 16.35 -12.29 16.88
C LEU A 253 17.17 -11.13 16.31
N LEU A 254 17.25 -10.01 17.02
CA LEU A 254 18.09 -8.86 16.66
C LEU A 254 18.65 -8.18 17.90
N VAL A 255 19.62 -7.29 17.66
CA VAL A 255 20.16 -6.35 18.66
C VAL A 255 20.21 -4.97 18.05
N ARG A 256 19.79 -3.95 18.82
CA ARG A 256 20.01 -2.54 18.51
C ARG A 256 21.12 -2.00 19.42
N ASP A 257 22.13 -1.39 18.82
CA ASP A 257 23.24 -0.72 19.53
C ASP A 257 23.48 0.65 18.90
N GLY A 258 23.01 1.70 19.55
CA GLY A 258 23.05 3.06 19.04
C GLY A 258 22.31 3.17 17.70
N ASP A 259 23.08 3.50 16.64
CA ASP A 259 22.56 3.62 15.27
C ASP A 259 22.66 2.33 14.45
N GLN A 260 23.08 1.23 15.08
CA GLN A 260 23.20 -0.07 14.43
C GLN A 260 22.05 -1.00 14.81
N ILE A 261 21.68 -1.86 13.87
CA ILE A 261 20.73 -2.95 14.05
C ILE A 261 21.28 -4.19 13.35
N ILE A 262 21.30 -5.32 14.05
CA ILE A 262 21.95 -6.55 13.58
C ILE A 262 21.00 -7.71 13.87
N ALA A 263 20.63 -8.48 12.84
CA ALA A 263 19.95 -9.77 12.99
C ALA A 263 20.93 -10.82 13.55
N ARG A 264 20.43 -11.73 14.41
CA ARG A 264 21.20 -12.81 15.04
C ARG A 264 20.91 -14.16 14.41
#